data_5385055cbad63e2275a105decf7b86a6
#
_entry.id   5385055cbad63e2275a105decf7b86a6
#
_cell.length_a   1.000
_cell.length_b   1.000
_cell.length_c   1.000
_cell.angle_alpha   90.00
_cell.angle_beta   90.00
_cell.angle_gamma   90.00
#
_symmetry.space_group_name_H-M   'P 1'
#
loop_
_entity.id
_entity.type
_entity.pdbx_description
1 polymer ?
#
loop_
_entity_poly.entity_id
_entity_poly.type
_entity_poly.pdbx_seq_one_letter_code
_entity_poly.pdbx_strand_id
1 'polypeptide(L)'
;MQFKQLALTAALATTVCVSAQAQTEIQWWHSMTAVNNEWVNDLAKQFNESQKEYKVVPTYKGSYDENMTAAIAAFRSGNAPHILQVFEVGTATMMASKGATVPVGKVMGDAGLAFDPKAYIPAVAGYYTAPNGQMLSFPFNSSTTIFYYNKDAFKKAGLNADKAPATWPEVFAAAKKLKESGHSCPM
;
A
#
# COMPACT_ATOMS: atom_id res chain seq x y z
N MET A 1 -68.53 -52.67 6.20
CA MET A 1 -67.98 -51.41 5.62
C MET A 1 -66.85 -50.95 6.53
N GLN A 2 -65.59 -51.14 6.07
CA GLN A 2 -64.40 -50.78 6.84
C GLN A 2 -63.83 -49.48 6.26
N PHE A 3 -63.82 -48.43 7.07
CA PHE A 3 -63.13 -47.17 6.73
C PHE A 3 -61.66 -47.34 7.02
N LYS A 4 -60.83 -47.33 6.02
CA LYS A 4 -59.39 -47.22 6.12
C LYS A 4 -59.01 -45.78 6.39
N GLN A 5 -58.46 -45.52 7.60
CA GLN A 5 -57.84 -44.23 7.94
C GLN A 5 -56.46 -44.14 7.25
N LEU A 6 -56.32 -43.19 6.35
CA LEU A 6 -55.06 -42.83 5.76
C LEU A 6 -54.40 -41.80 6.69
N ALA A 7 -53.36 -42.21 7.40
CA ALA A 7 -52.53 -41.29 8.16
C ALA A 7 -51.54 -40.57 7.19
N LEU A 8 -51.76 -39.29 6.97
CA LEU A 8 -50.89 -38.44 6.16
C LEU A 8 -49.77 -37.89 7.09
N THR A 9 -48.59 -38.49 7.01
CA THR A 9 -47.39 -38.01 7.73
C THR A 9 -46.80 -36.86 6.93
N ALA A 10 -47.07 -35.60 7.37
CA ALA A 10 -46.42 -34.43 6.83
C ALA A 10 -45.00 -34.32 7.41
N ALA A 11 -44.00 -34.68 6.64
CA ALA A 11 -42.59 -34.42 6.98
C ALA A 11 -42.31 -32.91 6.81
N LEU A 12 -42.19 -32.18 7.92
CA LEU A 12 -41.73 -30.81 7.93
C LEU A 12 -40.21 -30.79 7.60
N ALA A 13 -39.87 -30.55 6.35
CA ALA A 13 -38.51 -30.26 5.94
C ALA A 13 -38.15 -28.85 6.43
N THR A 14 -37.53 -28.74 7.61
CA THR A 14 -36.93 -27.50 8.08
C THR A 14 -35.70 -27.19 7.17
N THR A 15 -35.91 -26.38 6.15
CA THR A 15 -34.83 -25.81 5.37
C THR A 15 -34.08 -24.80 6.24
N VAL A 16 -32.95 -25.21 6.79
CA VAL A 16 -32.02 -24.30 7.46
C VAL A 16 -31.44 -23.42 6.34
N CYS A 17 -31.99 -22.21 6.17
CA CYS A 17 -31.37 -21.17 5.38
C CYS A 17 -30.08 -20.75 6.11
N VAL A 18 -28.96 -21.35 5.73
CA VAL A 18 -27.65 -20.81 6.07
C VAL A 18 -27.54 -19.51 5.30
N SER A 19 -27.80 -18.39 5.97
CA SER A 19 -27.51 -17.07 5.40
C SER A 19 -26.03 -17.04 5.08
N ALA A 20 -25.67 -17.17 3.81
CA ALA A 20 -24.32 -16.88 3.36
C ALA A 20 -24.08 -15.38 3.67
N GLN A 21 -23.39 -15.12 4.76
CA GLN A 21 -23.03 -13.76 5.13
C GLN A 21 -22.03 -13.29 4.06
N ALA A 22 -22.46 -12.35 3.21
CA ALA A 22 -21.60 -11.78 2.21
C ALA A 22 -20.42 -11.10 2.92
N GLN A 23 -19.21 -11.38 2.46
CA GLN A 23 -18.01 -10.72 2.99
C GLN A 23 -18.15 -9.20 2.84
N THR A 24 -17.74 -8.45 3.87
CA THR A 24 -17.68 -6.99 3.78
C THR A 24 -16.50 -6.60 2.89
N GLU A 25 -16.75 -5.91 1.79
CA GLU A 25 -15.70 -5.44 0.91
C GLU A 25 -14.97 -4.22 1.49
N ILE A 26 -13.63 -4.28 1.48
CA ILE A 26 -12.72 -3.21 1.86
C ILE A 26 -11.99 -2.73 0.61
N GLN A 27 -12.38 -1.58 0.09
CA GLN A 27 -11.76 -0.98 -1.09
C GLN A 27 -10.40 -0.38 -0.72
N TRP A 28 -9.34 -0.83 -1.40
CA TRP A 28 -7.99 -0.32 -1.23
C TRP A 28 -7.49 0.30 -2.55
N TRP A 29 -7.39 1.64 -2.59
CA TRP A 29 -6.90 2.35 -3.77
C TRP A 29 -5.40 2.62 -3.66
N HIS A 30 -4.67 2.29 -4.73
CA HIS A 30 -3.22 2.39 -4.76
C HIS A 30 -2.69 2.82 -6.14
N SER A 31 -1.40 3.18 -6.18
CA SER A 31 -0.65 3.61 -7.38
C SER A 31 0.54 2.70 -7.71
N MET A 32 0.58 1.50 -7.12
CA MET A 32 1.66 0.55 -7.37
C MET A 32 1.56 -0.05 -8.76
N THR A 33 2.69 -0.15 -9.47
CA THR A 33 2.80 -0.69 -10.83
C THR A 33 3.79 -1.85 -10.87
N ALA A 34 3.81 -2.59 -11.97
CA ALA A 34 4.71 -3.72 -12.21
C ALA A 34 4.78 -4.67 -11.02
N VAL A 35 5.96 -5.09 -10.59
CA VAL A 35 6.17 -6.04 -9.48
C VAL A 35 5.54 -5.57 -8.16
N ASN A 36 5.48 -4.27 -7.93
CA ASN A 36 4.84 -3.74 -6.72
C ASN A 36 3.30 -3.89 -6.77
N ASN A 37 2.70 -3.85 -7.95
CA ASN A 37 1.28 -4.16 -8.12
C ASN A 37 0.99 -5.65 -7.85
N GLU A 38 1.86 -6.53 -8.31
CA GLU A 38 1.77 -7.96 -8.00
C GLU A 38 1.84 -8.20 -6.49
N TRP A 39 2.78 -7.56 -5.82
CA TRP A 39 2.92 -7.63 -4.36
C TRP A 39 1.65 -7.13 -3.61
N VAL A 40 1.05 -6.02 -4.04
CA VAL A 40 -0.22 -5.53 -3.46
C VAL A 40 -1.34 -6.56 -3.61
N ASN A 41 -1.48 -7.15 -4.80
CA ASN A 41 -2.48 -8.19 -5.05
C ASN A 41 -2.23 -9.44 -4.21
N ASP A 42 -0.97 -9.85 -4.05
CA ASP A 42 -0.61 -10.99 -3.20
C ASP A 42 -0.91 -10.75 -1.73
N LEU A 43 -0.64 -9.54 -1.20
CA LEU A 43 -1.01 -9.18 0.16
C LEU A 43 -2.53 -9.26 0.38
N ALA A 44 -3.30 -8.68 -0.53
CA ALA A 44 -4.76 -8.75 -0.46
C ALA A 44 -5.27 -10.19 -0.55
N LYS A 45 -4.69 -11.00 -1.44
CA LYS A 45 -5.03 -12.42 -1.58
C LYS A 45 -4.77 -13.20 -0.29
N GLN A 46 -3.56 -13.07 0.30
CA GLN A 46 -3.19 -13.74 1.54
C GLN A 46 -4.14 -13.35 2.68
N PHE A 47 -4.47 -12.07 2.83
CA PHE A 47 -5.45 -11.62 3.81
C PHE A 47 -6.83 -12.24 3.56
N ASN A 48 -7.33 -12.20 2.33
CA ASN A 48 -8.64 -12.73 1.97
C ASN A 48 -8.75 -14.26 2.16
N GLU A 49 -7.65 -14.98 2.00
CA GLU A 49 -7.59 -16.42 2.26
C GLU A 49 -7.53 -16.76 3.76
N SER A 50 -6.99 -15.87 4.59
CA SER A 50 -6.78 -16.09 6.03
C SER A 50 -8.07 -16.01 6.87
N GLN A 51 -9.14 -15.40 6.36
CA GLN A 51 -10.41 -15.21 7.05
C GLN A 51 -11.58 -15.12 6.05
N LYS A 52 -12.84 -15.06 6.54
CA LYS A 52 -14.05 -15.09 5.68
C LYS A 52 -15.00 -13.91 5.92
N GLU A 53 -14.65 -12.99 6.80
CA GLU A 53 -15.50 -11.88 7.19
C GLU A 53 -15.33 -10.65 6.25
N TYR A 54 -14.09 -10.37 5.86
CA TYR A 54 -13.75 -9.23 5.02
C TYR A 54 -13.09 -9.67 3.72
N LYS A 55 -13.25 -8.85 2.68
CA LYS A 55 -12.58 -9.02 1.39
C LYS A 55 -11.91 -7.72 0.96
N VAL A 56 -10.60 -7.67 1.05
CA VAL A 56 -9.83 -6.53 0.52
C VAL A 56 -9.79 -6.60 -0.99
N VAL A 57 -10.19 -5.51 -1.64
CA VAL A 57 -10.22 -5.34 -3.10
C VAL A 57 -9.24 -4.23 -3.48
N PRO A 58 -7.99 -4.57 -3.86
CA PRO A 58 -7.03 -3.58 -4.33
C PRO A 58 -7.45 -3.07 -5.71
N THR A 59 -7.36 -1.76 -5.90
CA THR A 59 -7.69 -1.10 -7.16
C THR A 59 -6.60 -0.11 -7.53
N TYR A 60 -5.92 -0.35 -8.64
CA TYR A 60 -4.98 0.60 -9.21
C TYR A 60 -5.73 1.84 -9.75
N LYS A 61 -5.32 3.03 -9.35
CA LYS A 61 -5.96 4.30 -9.68
C LYS A 61 -5.07 5.28 -10.46
N GLY A 62 -4.07 4.75 -11.19
CA GLY A 62 -3.14 5.58 -11.94
C GLY A 62 -1.96 6.06 -11.10
N SER A 63 -1.37 7.19 -11.49
CA SER A 63 -0.30 7.85 -10.74
C SER A 63 -0.75 8.28 -9.34
N TYR A 64 0.19 8.67 -8.50
CA TYR A 64 -0.13 9.17 -7.15
C TYR A 64 -1.06 10.39 -7.18
N ASP A 65 -0.85 11.31 -8.13
CA ASP A 65 -1.69 12.50 -8.28
C ASP A 65 -3.11 12.16 -8.76
N GLU A 66 -3.23 11.24 -9.70
CA GLU A 66 -4.52 10.74 -10.19
C GLU A 66 -5.30 10.03 -9.09
N ASN A 67 -4.63 9.15 -8.34
CA ASN A 67 -5.23 8.43 -7.22
C ASN A 67 -5.72 9.40 -6.13
N MET A 68 -4.91 10.38 -5.75
CA MET A 68 -5.28 11.38 -4.74
C MET A 68 -6.43 12.26 -5.23
N THR A 69 -6.40 12.71 -6.48
CA THR A 69 -7.48 13.51 -7.09
C THR A 69 -8.80 12.73 -7.11
N ALA A 70 -8.75 11.46 -7.53
CA ALA A 70 -9.90 10.57 -7.53
C ALA A 70 -10.45 10.36 -6.10
N ALA A 71 -9.57 10.18 -5.12
CA ALA A 71 -9.97 9.99 -3.73
C ALA A 71 -10.64 11.24 -3.13
N ILE A 72 -10.14 12.44 -3.44
CA ILE A 72 -10.76 13.71 -3.03
C ILE A 72 -12.18 13.86 -3.63
N ALA A 73 -12.33 13.54 -4.91
CA ALA A 73 -13.63 13.57 -5.57
C ALA A 73 -14.61 12.56 -4.96
N ALA A 74 -14.13 11.34 -4.72
CA ALA A 74 -14.91 10.26 -4.11
C ALA A 74 -15.32 10.60 -2.67
N PHE A 75 -14.44 11.20 -1.88
CA PHE A 75 -14.76 11.65 -0.53
C PHE A 75 -15.89 12.70 -0.54
N ARG A 76 -15.81 13.69 -1.45
CA ARG A 76 -16.85 14.72 -1.59
C ARG A 76 -18.21 14.17 -2.00
N SER A 77 -18.22 13.04 -2.73
CA SER A 77 -19.45 12.36 -3.17
C SER A 77 -19.94 11.26 -2.20
N GLY A 78 -19.26 11.06 -1.07
CA GLY A 78 -19.60 10.02 -0.09
C GLY A 78 -19.21 8.60 -0.50
N ASN A 79 -18.32 8.45 -1.49
CA ASN A 79 -17.88 7.15 -2.04
C ASN A 79 -16.37 6.93 -1.90
N ALA A 80 -15.78 7.45 -0.82
CA ALA A 80 -14.34 7.30 -0.56
C ALA A 80 -13.94 5.83 -0.36
N PRO A 81 -12.71 5.43 -0.75
CA PRO A 81 -12.20 4.11 -0.43
C PRO A 81 -11.99 3.96 1.09
N HIS A 82 -11.95 2.72 1.56
CA HIS A 82 -11.66 2.40 2.97
C HIS A 82 -10.17 2.58 3.28
N ILE A 83 -9.32 2.22 2.32
CA ILE A 83 -7.86 2.37 2.41
C ILE A 83 -7.37 3.13 1.18
N LEU A 84 -6.58 4.17 1.42
CA LEU A 84 -5.97 4.98 0.37
C LEU A 84 -4.46 5.02 0.55
N GLN A 85 -3.72 4.63 -0.48
CA GLN A 85 -2.29 4.89 -0.53
C GLN A 85 -2.05 6.35 -0.92
N VAL A 86 -1.27 7.05 -0.09
CA VAL A 86 -0.87 8.45 -0.31
C VAL A 86 0.65 8.53 -0.36
N PHE A 87 1.20 9.24 -1.34
CA PHE A 87 2.63 9.50 -1.45
C PHE A 87 3.07 10.66 -0.53
N GLU A 88 4.37 10.76 -0.26
CA GLU A 88 4.91 11.70 0.73
C GLU A 88 4.54 13.16 0.45
N VAL A 89 4.52 13.60 -0.82
CA VAL A 89 4.13 14.97 -1.20
C VAL A 89 2.66 15.25 -0.91
N GLY A 90 1.80 14.22 -1.02
CA GLY A 90 0.37 14.30 -0.73
C GLY A 90 0.05 14.31 0.77
N THR A 91 1.00 13.94 1.64
CA THR A 91 0.77 13.77 3.07
C THR A 91 0.27 15.05 3.74
N ALA A 92 0.87 16.20 3.43
CA ALA A 92 0.45 17.48 3.99
C ALA A 92 -1.01 17.83 3.65
N THR A 93 -1.44 17.56 2.42
CA THR A 93 -2.83 17.74 1.98
C THR A 93 -3.77 16.84 2.77
N MET A 94 -3.41 15.58 2.98
CA MET A 94 -4.22 14.63 3.75
C MET A 94 -4.28 15.01 5.24
N MET A 95 -3.17 15.48 5.83
CA MET A 95 -3.14 16.00 7.21
C MET A 95 -4.04 17.22 7.40
N ALA A 96 -4.14 18.10 6.39
CA ALA A 96 -5.00 19.27 6.40
C ALA A 96 -6.48 18.93 6.16
N SER A 97 -6.78 17.75 5.66
CA SER A 97 -8.14 17.32 5.29
C SER A 97 -8.94 16.88 6.51
N LYS A 98 -9.65 17.81 7.13
CA LYS A 98 -10.46 17.53 8.32
C LYS A 98 -11.58 16.52 8.02
N GLY A 99 -11.59 15.43 8.79
CA GLY A 99 -12.63 14.40 8.71
C GLY A 99 -12.50 13.45 7.52
N ALA A 100 -11.49 13.59 6.66
CA ALA A 100 -11.28 12.69 5.53
C ALA A 100 -10.49 11.43 5.92
N THR A 101 -9.71 11.49 6.99
CA THR A 101 -8.91 10.37 7.47
C THR A 101 -9.17 10.10 8.95
N VAL A 102 -9.07 8.84 9.34
CA VAL A 102 -9.07 8.41 10.75
C VAL A 102 -7.64 8.04 11.11
N PRO A 103 -7.05 8.66 12.16
CA PRO A 103 -5.70 8.32 12.59
C PRO A 103 -5.55 6.84 12.93
N VAL A 104 -4.47 6.21 12.47
CA VAL A 104 -4.26 4.76 12.64
C VAL A 104 -4.22 4.34 14.11
N GLY A 105 -3.64 5.16 14.99
CA GLY A 105 -3.65 4.88 16.43
C GLY A 105 -5.06 4.83 17.02
N LYS A 106 -5.98 5.65 16.50
CA LYS A 106 -7.40 5.60 16.88
C LYS A 106 -8.07 4.33 16.38
N VAL A 107 -7.85 3.96 15.11
CA VAL A 107 -8.42 2.73 14.51
C VAL A 107 -7.99 1.50 15.31
N MET A 108 -6.68 1.41 15.64
CA MET A 108 -6.15 0.31 16.44
C MET A 108 -6.72 0.29 17.86
N GLY A 109 -6.81 1.46 18.51
CA GLY A 109 -7.39 1.58 19.85
C GLY A 109 -8.86 1.20 19.90
N ASP A 110 -9.67 1.65 18.94
CA ASP A 110 -11.08 1.30 18.83
C ASP A 110 -11.28 -0.22 18.62
N ALA A 111 -10.33 -0.86 17.94
CA ALA A 111 -10.32 -2.32 17.75
C ALA A 111 -9.73 -3.11 18.93
N GLY A 112 -9.28 -2.44 19.99
CA GLY A 112 -8.61 -3.09 21.13
C GLY A 112 -7.23 -3.66 20.81
N LEU A 113 -6.59 -3.19 19.72
CA LEU A 113 -5.28 -3.66 19.27
C LEU A 113 -4.17 -2.72 19.75
N ALA A 114 -3.02 -3.31 20.12
CA ALA A 114 -1.84 -2.53 20.48
C ALA A 114 -1.27 -1.82 19.26
N PHE A 115 -0.88 -0.54 19.44
CA PHE A 115 -0.21 0.25 18.43
C PHE A 115 1.00 0.96 19.03
N ASP A 116 2.19 0.64 18.52
CA ASP A 116 3.44 1.29 18.92
C ASP A 116 4.08 2.01 17.72
N PRO A 117 4.00 3.35 17.64
CA PRO A 117 4.65 4.12 16.59
C PRO A 117 6.18 3.94 16.53
N LYS A 118 6.81 3.54 17.64
CA LYS A 118 8.26 3.32 17.72
C LYS A 118 8.72 2.01 17.04
N ALA A 119 7.79 1.14 16.68
CA ALA A 119 8.08 -0.06 15.88
C ALA A 119 8.48 0.27 14.44
N TYR A 120 8.23 1.51 13.97
CA TYR A 120 8.57 1.97 12.63
C TYR A 120 9.90 2.72 12.61
N ILE A 121 10.57 2.74 11.44
CA ILE A 121 11.78 3.54 11.23
C ILE A 121 11.46 5.01 11.47
N PRO A 122 12.15 5.70 12.40
CA PRO A 122 11.77 7.05 12.82
C PRO A 122 11.69 8.08 11.68
N ALA A 123 12.63 8.02 10.74
CA ALA A 123 12.64 8.90 9.56
C ALA A 123 11.40 8.70 8.67
N VAL A 124 10.91 7.48 8.56
CA VAL A 124 9.68 7.14 7.80
C VAL A 124 8.44 7.54 8.58
N ALA A 125 8.37 7.18 9.87
CA ALA A 125 7.25 7.52 10.73
C ALA A 125 6.99 9.03 10.79
N GLY A 126 8.05 9.84 10.75
CA GLY A 126 7.97 11.31 10.77
C GLY A 126 7.11 11.90 9.64
N TYR A 127 7.11 11.30 8.46
CA TYR A 127 6.25 11.72 7.34
C TYR A 127 4.76 11.59 7.62
N TYR A 128 4.39 10.63 8.46
CA TYR A 128 2.99 10.26 8.73
C TYR A 128 2.51 10.75 10.09
N THR A 129 3.33 11.55 10.79
CA THR A 129 3.04 12.07 12.12
C THR A 129 2.71 13.55 12.06
N ALA A 130 1.54 13.90 12.57
CA ALA A 130 1.11 15.30 12.69
C ALA A 130 1.94 16.08 13.72
N PRO A 131 1.93 17.42 13.69
CA PRO A 131 2.70 18.25 14.64
C PRO A 131 2.38 18.00 16.12
N ASN A 132 1.21 17.47 16.43
CA ASN A 132 0.81 17.08 17.78
C ASN A 132 1.36 15.71 18.22
N GLY A 133 2.19 15.06 17.39
CA GLY A 133 2.78 13.74 17.67
C GLY A 133 1.88 12.55 17.32
N GLN A 134 0.68 12.77 16.78
CA GLN A 134 -0.23 11.71 16.40
C GLN A 134 0.14 11.14 15.02
N MET A 135 0.42 9.85 14.94
CA MET A 135 0.60 9.14 13.67
C MET A 135 -0.75 8.94 12.98
N LEU A 136 -0.88 9.49 11.77
CA LEU A 136 -2.14 9.52 11.03
C LEU A 136 -2.33 8.32 10.12
N SER A 137 -1.24 7.73 9.61
CA SER A 137 -1.30 6.60 8.68
C SER A 137 -0.19 5.59 8.96
N PHE A 138 -0.37 4.36 8.49
CA PHE A 138 0.69 3.36 8.50
C PHE A 138 1.71 3.64 7.39
N PRO A 139 3.01 3.54 7.67
CA PRO A 139 4.02 3.41 6.64
C PRO A 139 3.76 2.14 5.81
N PHE A 140 3.69 2.28 4.49
CA PHE A 140 3.47 1.15 3.59
C PHE A 140 4.75 0.81 2.81
N ASN A 141 5.30 1.79 2.11
CA ASN A 141 6.60 1.71 1.44
C ASN A 141 7.28 3.08 1.51
N SER A 142 8.60 3.09 1.37
CA SER A 142 9.36 4.33 1.34
C SER A 142 10.49 4.20 0.34
N SER A 143 10.52 5.12 -0.63
CA SER A 143 11.62 5.19 -1.58
C SER A 143 12.86 5.78 -0.93
N THR A 144 14.03 5.28 -1.32
CA THR A 144 15.31 5.88 -0.98
C THR A 144 16.17 6.00 -2.21
N THR A 145 16.98 7.06 -2.28
CA THR A 145 17.92 7.26 -3.38
C THR A 145 19.12 6.34 -3.17
N ILE A 146 19.46 5.58 -4.20
CA ILE A 146 20.68 4.76 -4.24
C ILE A 146 21.47 5.09 -5.50
N PHE A 147 22.79 4.94 -5.42
CA PHE A 147 23.68 5.19 -6.52
C PHE A 147 24.10 3.87 -7.19
N TYR A 148 23.68 3.69 -8.43
CA TYR A 148 24.14 2.58 -9.28
C TYR A 148 25.28 3.02 -10.17
N TYR A 149 26.28 2.16 -10.34
CA TYR A 149 27.33 2.37 -11.34
C TYR A 149 27.68 1.06 -12.04
N ASN A 150 28.07 1.17 -13.31
CA ASN A 150 28.47 0.04 -14.12
C ASN A 150 29.94 -0.29 -13.87
N LYS A 151 30.20 -1.43 -13.23
CA LYS A 151 31.56 -1.88 -12.88
C LYS A 151 32.45 -2.12 -14.12
N ASP A 152 31.88 -2.60 -15.22
CA ASP A 152 32.66 -2.86 -16.44
C ASP A 152 33.04 -1.57 -17.17
N ALA A 153 32.14 -0.58 -17.17
CA ALA A 153 32.44 0.75 -17.63
C ALA A 153 33.55 1.42 -16.82
N PHE A 154 33.52 1.26 -15.49
CA PHE A 154 34.59 1.72 -14.60
C PHE A 154 35.93 1.09 -14.93
N LYS A 155 36.00 -0.23 -15.06
CA LYS A 155 37.22 -0.95 -15.48
C LYS A 155 37.76 -0.41 -16.81
N LYS A 156 36.90 -0.27 -17.82
CA LYS A 156 37.26 0.26 -19.15
C LYS A 156 37.80 1.68 -19.06
N ALA A 157 37.31 2.51 -18.17
CA ALA A 157 37.75 3.88 -17.93
C ALA A 157 38.97 3.98 -16.99
N GLY A 158 39.57 2.85 -16.57
CA GLY A 158 40.69 2.83 -15.63
C GLY A 158 40.34 3.25 -14.21
N LEU A 159 39.08 3.10 -13.85
CA LEU A 159 38.56 3.36 -12.51
C LEU A 159 38.52 2.07 -11.69
N ASN A 160 38.63 2.19 -10.37
CA ASN A 160 38.45 1.03 -9.49
C ASN A 160 36.96 0.62 -9.43
N ALA A 161 36.64 -0.54 -9.98
CA ALA A 161 35.27 -1.05 -10.07
C ALA A 161 34.71 -1.53 -8.71
N ASP A 162 35.55 -1.72 -7.70
CA ASP A 162 35.13 -2.17 -6.39
C ASP A 162 35.07 -1.02 -5.36
N LYS A 163 35.36 0.20 -5.80
CA LYS A 163 35.24 1.43 -5.00
C LYS A 163 34.24 2.37 -5.64
N ALA A 164 33.02 2.42 -5.11
CA ALA A 164 32.02 3.40 -5.53
C ALA A 164 32.46 4.81 -5.16
N PRO A 165 32.14 5.84 -5.97
CA PRO A 165 32.25 7.22 -5.56
C PRO A 165 31.39 7.49 -4.32
N ALA A 166 31.97 8.12 -3.30
CA ALA A 166 31.29 8.40 -2.03
C ALA A 166 30.82 9.86 -1.92
N THR A 167 31.36 10.73 -2.81
CA THR A 167 31.05 12.18 -2.80
C THR A 167 30.76 12.69 -4.20
N TRP A 168 30.02 13.77 -4.32
CA TRP A 168 29.75 14.41 -5.62
C TRP A 168 31.00 14.77 -6.43
N PRO A 169 32.09 15.33 -5.81
CA PRO A 169 33.34 15.53 -6.54
C PRO A 169 33.91 14.23 -7.12
N GLU A 170 33.85 13.10 -6.40
CA GLU A 170 34.30 11.80 -6.92
C GLU A 170 33.38 11.31 -8.05
N VAL A 171 32.05 11.52 -7.96
CA VAL A 171 31.12 11.20 -9.05
C VAL A 171 31.47 11.99 -10.32
N PHE A 172 31.70 13.32 -10.21
CA PHE A 172 32.09 14.13 -11.36
C PHE A 172 33.45 13.72 -11.93
N ALA A 173 34.43 13.39 -11.09
CA ALA A 173 35.73 12.91 -11.55
C ALA A 173 35.61 11.57 -12.31
N ALA A 174 34.77 10.65 -11.80
CA ALA A 174 34.47 9.39 -12.46
C ALA A 174 33.75 9.61 -13.80
N ALA A 175 32.73 10.47 -13.83
CA ALA A 175 31.98 10.81 -15.04
C ALA A 175 32.89 11.40 -16.14
N LYS A 176 33.83 12.25 -15.78
CA LYS A 176 34.81 12.79 -16.71
C LYS A 176 35.64 11.68 -17.35
N LYS A 177 36.21 10.75 -16.57
CA LYS A 177 36.98 9.60 -17.06
C LYS A 177 36.12 8.66 -17.92
N LEU A 178 34.88 8.42 -17.53
CA LEU A 178 33.96 7.60 -18.33
C LEU A 178 33.71 8.26 -19.72
N LYS A 179 33.50 9.58 -19.75
CA LYS A 179 33.37 10.32 -21.04
C LYS A 179 34.61 10.23 -21.89
N GLU A 180 35.80 10.41 -21.32
CA GLU A 180 37.07 10.27 -21.99
C GLU A 180 37.32 8.86 -22.55
N SER A 181 36.76 7.83 -21.92
CA SER A 181 36.79 6.42 -22.36
C SER A 181 35.73 6.07 -23.40
N GLY A 182 34.93 7.05 -23.87
CA GLY A 182 33.98 6.91 -24.97
C GLY A 182 32.53 6.65 -24.56
N HIS A 183 32.17 6.83 -23.29
CA HIS A 183 30.75 6.78 -22.88
C HIS A 183 30.04 8.08 -23.24
N SER A 184 28.95 7.99 -24.03
CA SER A 184 28.17 9.15 -24.47
C SER A 184 27.38 9.81 -23.31
N CYS A 185 26.88 9.02 -22.38
CA CYS A 185 26.13 9.46 -21.21
C CYS A 185 26.76 8.85 -19.94
N PRO A 186 27.80 9.49 -19.35
CA PRO A 186 28.56 8.96 -18.23
C PRO A 186 27.88 9.15 -16.87
N MET A 187 26.78 9.94 -16.84
CA MET A 187 26.01 10.23 -15.62
C MET A 187 24.55 10.53 -15.96
#